data_a32aaa7c9101047f29dabc7aa039df1d
#
_entry.id   a32aaa7c9101047f29dabc7aa039df1d
#
_cell.length_a   1.000
_cell.length_b   1.000
_cell.length_c   1.000
_cell.angle_alpha   90.00
_cell.angle_beta   90.00
_cell.angle_gamma   90.00
#
_symmetry.space_group_name_H-M   'P 1'
#
loop_
_entity.id
_entity.type
_entity.pdbx_description
1 polymer ?
#
loop_
_entity_poly.entity_id
_entity_poly.type
_entity_poly.pdbx_seq_one_letter_code
_entity_poly.pdbx_strand_id
1 'polypeptide(L)'
;MEKAQKEYYLNEKIKAIQKELGRGEKSEFDELRKKIESAGMPKDVLDKAIQELKKLEAMPPMSAESTVSRNYIDWLLAVPWKKRSKETRSIDYAEKVLNTDHYGLEKIKERILEFLAVRQLVKNPKGSILCFAGPPGVGKTSLGMSIAKATGRKFVRLSLGGIRDEAEIRGHRRTYIGALPGQIIQHMKKIGRAHV
;
A
#
# COMPACT_ATOMS: atom_id res chain seq x y z
N MET A 1 37.11 -27.58 -21.12
CA MET A 1 37.62 -27.12 -19.81
C MET A 1 38.01 -25.63 -19.80
N GLU A 2 38.66 -25.08 -20.81
CA GLU A 2 39.09 -23.66 -20.83
C GLU A 2 37.95 -22.60 -20.72
N LYS A 3 36.80 -22.82 -21.34
CA LYS A 3 35.69 -21.87 -21.25
C LYS A 3 35.15 -21.68 -19.82
N ALA A 4 34.96 -22.76 -19.09
CA ALA A 4 34.43 -22.73 -17.71
C ALA A 4 35.45 -22.08 -16.74
N GLN A 5 36.76 -22.35 -16.93
CA GLN A 5 37.80 -21.68 -16.14
C GLN A 5 37.92 -20.19 -16.46
N LYS A 6 37.74 -19.80 -17.71
CA LYS A 6 37.76 -18.40 -18.14
C LYS A 6 36.51 -17.63 -17.59
N GLU A 7 35.33 -18.25 -17.62
CA GLU A 7 34.13 -17.68 -16.99
C GLU A 7 34.28 -17.53 -15.48
N TYR A 8 34.82 -18.52 -14.79
CA TYR A 8 35.09 -18.43 -13.36
C TYR A 8 36.06 -17.28 -13.04
N TYR A 9 37.16 -17.16 -13.77
CA TYR A 9 38.17 -16.12 -13.60
C TYR A 9 37.59 -14.72 -13.87
N LEU A 10 36.76 -14.57 -14.91
CA LEU A 10 36.09 -13.32 -15.23
C LEU A 10 35.07 -12.92 -14.14
N ASN A 11 34.34 -13.88 -13.63
CA ASN A 11 33.40 -13.63 -12.52
C ASN A 11 34.11 -13.23 -11.22
N GLU A 12 35.25 -13.82 -10.91
CA GLU A 12 36.08 -13.43 -9.77
C GLU A 12 36.65 -12.00 -9.94
N LYS A 13 37.11 -11.64 -11.15
CA LYS A 13 37.52 -10.26 -11.43
C LYS A 13 36.38 -9.26 -11.33
N ILE A 14 35.19 -9.60 -11.83
CA ILE A 14 34.01 -8.74 -11.71
C ILE A 14 33.67 -8.53 -10.24
N LYS A 15 33.69 -9.58 -9.40
CA LYS A 15 33.48 -9.47 -7.96
C LYS A 15 34.53 -8.59 -7.26
N ALA A 16 35.80 -8.71 -7.65
CA ALA A 16 36.88 -7.89 -7.10
C ALA A 16 36.69 -6.40 -7.46
N ILE A 17 36.39 -6.12 -8.73
CA ILE A 17 36.13 -4.75 -9.23
C ILE A 17 34.87 -4.15 -8.56
N GLN A 18 33.80 -4.91 -8.40
CA GLN A 18 32.59 -4.47 -7.71
C GLN A 18 32.84 -4.18 -6.23
N LYS A 19 33.71 -4.96 -5.58
CA LYS A 19 34.13 -4.75 -4.20
C LYS A 19 34.96 -3.47 -4.04
N GLU A 20 35.85 -3.16 -4.97
CA GLU A 20 36.66 -1.93 -4.98
C GLU A 20 35.83 -0.68 -5.29
N LEU A 21 34.83 -0.80 -6.18
CA LEU A 21 33.89 0.27 -6.51
C LEU A 21 32.86 0.55 -5.41
N GLY A 22 32.85 -0.20 -4.31
CA GLY A 22 31.84 -0.07 -3.25
C GLY A 22 30.41 -0.41 -3.68
N ARG A 23 30.26 -0.97 -4.88
CA ARG A 23 28.97 -1.39 -5.48
C ARG A 23 28.74 -2.91 -5.34
N GLY A 24 29.20 -3.50 -4.25
CA GLY A 24 29.01 -4.92 -4.02
C GLY A 24 27.54 -5.24 -3.73
N GLU A 25 27.02 -6.32 -4.32
CA GLU A 25 25.68 -6.88 -4.02
C GLU A 25 25.40 -6.96 -2.51
N LYS A 26 26.42 -7.21 -1.68
CA LYS A 26 26.30 -7.19 -0.23
C LYS A 26 25.85 -5.83 0.33
N SER A 27 26.33 -4.72 -0.23
CA SER A 27 25.90 -3.38 0.20
C SER A 27 24.43 -3.12 -0.12
N GLU A 28 23.92 -3.59 -1.25
CA GLU A 28 22.52 -3.42 -1.65
C GLU A 28 21.57 -4.25 -0.77
N PHE A 29 21.93 -5.51 -0.48
CA PHE A 29 21.15 -6.36 0.42
C PHE A 29 21.19 -5.86 1.87
N ASP A 30 22.30 -5.31 2.32
CA ASP A 30 22.41 -4.70 3.65
C ASP A 30 21.53 -3.43 3.74
N GLU A 31 21.47 -2.63 2.69
CA GLU A 31 20.56 -1.49 2.62
C GLU A 31 19.09 -1.92 2.61
N LEU A 32 18.73 -2.96 1.83
CA LEU A 32 17.38 -3.52 1.82
C LEU A 32 17.00 -4.06 3.20
N ARG A 33 17.90 -4.74 3.89
CA ARG A 33 17.69 -5.24 5.25
C ARG A 33 17.40 -4.09 6.23
N LYS A 34 18.20 -3.03 6.20
CA LYS A 34 17.97 -1.83 7.02
C LYS A 34 16.62 -1.18 6.72
N LYS A 35 16.22 -1.10 5.44
CA LYS A 35 14.91 -0.59 5.03
C LYS A 35 13.77 -1.46 5.56
N ILE A 36 13.89 -2.78 5.50
CA ILE A 36 12.89 -3.73 6.02
C ILE A 36 12.74 -3.57 7.53
N GLU A 37 13.83 -3.50 8.28
CA GLU A 37 13.82 -3.33 9.74
C GLU A 37 13.23 -1.97 10.15
N SER A 38 13.52 -0.91 9.39
CA SER A 38 13.02 0.44 9.66
C SER A 38 11.58 0.70 9.20
N ALA A 39 11.01 -0.14 8.33
CA ALA A 39 9.66 0.06 7.75
C ALA A 39 8.52 -0.02 8.78
N GLY A 40 8.78 -0.59 9.94
CA GLY A 40 7.79 -0.70 11.02
C GLY A 40 6.71 -1.73 10.76
N MET A 41 7.03 -2.78 10.06
CA MET A 41 6.14 -3.91 9.79
C MET A 41 5.76 -4.66 11.08
N PRO A 42 4.57 -5.32 11.13
CA PRO A 42 4.26 -6.31 12.15
C PRO A 42 5.28 -7.45 12.14
N LYS A 43 5.52 -8.08 13.29
CA LYS A 43 6.54 -9.12 13.45
C LYS A 43 6.42 -10.25 12.42
N ASP A 44 5.22 -10.76 12.21
CA ASP A 44 4.98 -11.86 11.26
C ASP A 44 5.32 -11.47 9.80
N VAL A 45 5.11 -10.21 9.44
CA VAL A 45 5.42 -9.68 8.11
C VAL A 45 6.92 -9.42 7.99
N LEU A 46 7.55 -8.89 9.05
CA LEU A 46 8.99 -8.66 9.11
C LEU A 46 9.76 -9.97 8.93
N ASP A 47 9.38 -11.03 9.65
CA ASP A 47 10.01 -12.34 9.55
C ASP A 47 9.91 -12.91 8.13
N LYS A 48 8.74 -12.78 7.49
CA LYS A 48 8.55 -13.17 6.08
C LYS A 48 9.41 -12.34 5.12
N ALA A 49 9.51 -11.02 5.33
CA ALA A 49 10.33 -10.15 4.49
C ALA A 49 11.81 -10.51 4.59
N ILE A 50 12.29 -10.80 5.80
CA ILE A 50 13.69 -11.24 6.03
C ILE A 50 13.95 -12.60 5.39
N GLN A 51 13.00 -13.55 5.48
CA GLN A 51 13.13 -14.85 4.82
C GLN A 51 13.19 -14.71 3.30
N GLU A 52 12.38 -13.81 2.73
CA GLU A 52 12.38 -13.57 1.29
C GLU A 52 13.67 -12.87 0.83
N LEU A 53 14.22 -11.96 1.66
CA LEU A 53 15.52 -11.33 1.39
C LEU A 53 16.64 -12.37 1.37
N LYS A 54 16.67 -13.29 2.34
CA LYS A 54 17.65 -14.40 2.35
C LYS A 54 17.56 -15.29 1.11
N LYS A 55 16.34 -15.55 0.62
CA LYS A 55 16.16 -16.29 -0.63
C LYS A 55 16.70 -15.51 -1.82
N LEU A 56 16.42 -14.20 -1.87
CA LEU A 56 16.90 -13.32 -2.91
C LEU A 56 18.44 -13.26 -2.95
N GLU A 57 19.10 -13.21 -1.79
CA GLU A 57 20.56 -13.27 -1.66
C GLU A 57 21.17 -14.59 -2.21
N ALA A 58 20.41 -15.69 -2.15
CA ALA A 58 20.86 -17.01 -2.63
C ALA A 58 20.55 -17.25 -4.13
N MET A 59 19.76 -16.39 -4.76
CA MET A 59 19.35 -16.53 -6.17
C MET A 59 20.35 -15.88 -7.11
N PRO A 60 20.49 -16.40 -8.34
CA PRO A 60 21.27 -15.70 -9.38
C PRO A 60 20.65 -14.32 -9.69
N PRO A 61 21.44 -13.24 -9.76
CA PRO A 61 20.93 -11.87 -9.90
C PRO A 61 20.05 -11.63 -11.14
N MET A 62 20.30 -12.36 -12.22
CA MET A 62 19.60 -12.22 -13.50
C MET A 62 18.43 -13.21 -13.67
N SER A 63 18.02 -13.91 -12.62
CA SER A 63 16.94 -14.88 -12.71
C SER A 63 15.56 -14.18 -12.69
N ALA A 64 14.58 -14.77 -13.37
CA ALA A 64 13.19 -14.31 -13.31
C ALA A 64 12.63 -14.37 -11.87
N GLU A 65 13.04 -15.35 -11.10
CA GLU A 65 12.66 -15.53 -9.71
C GLU A 65 13.20 -14.41 -8.81
N SER A 66 14.44 -13.95 -9.05
CA SER A 66 15.02 -12.84 -8.30
C SER A 66 14.22 -11.55 -8.51
N THR A 67 13.77 -11.28 -9.74
CA THR A 67 12.91 -10.13 -10.07
C THR A 67 11.56 -10.20 -9.35
N VAL A 68 10.94 -11.38 -9.29
CA VAL A 68 9.67 -11.58 -8.58
C VAL A 68 9.83 -11.35 -7.07
N SER A 69 10.87 -11.92 -6.46
CA SER A 69 11.16 -11.75 -5.03
C SER A 69 11.50 -10.30 -4.69
N ARG A 70 12.27 -9.62 -5.53
CA ARG A 70 12.60 -8.19 -5.37
C ARG A 70 11.33 -7.33 -5.43
N ASN A 71 10.50 -7.50 -6.45
CA ASN A 71 9.23 -6.78 -6.57
C ASN A 71 8.33 -7.00 -5.35
N TYR A 72 8.29 -8.19 -4.80
CA TYR A 72 7.52 -8.47 -3.59
C TYR A 72 8.05 -7.70 -2.36
N ILE A 73 9.36 -7.68 -2.15
CA ILE A 73 9.99 -6.89 -1.08
C ILE A 73 9.71 -5.40 -1.29
N ASP A 74 9.84 -4.89 -2.51
CA ASP A 74 9.56 -3.49 -2.83
C ASP A 74 8.11 -3.09 -2.54
N TRP A 75 7.16 -3.99 -2.79
CA TRP A 75 5.76 -3.77 -2.42
C TRP A 75 5.56 -3.78 -0.90
N LEU A 76 6.19 -4.68 -0.16
CA LEU A 76 6.14 -4.69 1.31
C LEU A 76 6.71 -3.39 1.90
N LEU A 77 7.81 -2.89 1.36
CA LEU A 77 8.42 -1.62 1.78
C LEU A 77 7.56 -0.40 1.42
N ALA A 78 6.81 -0.48 0.32
CA ALA A 78 5.98 0.62 -0.16
C ALA A 78 4.69 0.81 0.65
N VAL A 79 4.24 -0.22 1.40
CA VAL A 79 3.06 -0.13 2.27
C VAL A 79 3.37 0.73 3.49
N PRO A 80 2.54 1.74 3.81
CA PRO A 80 2.75 2.63 4.95
C PRO A 80 2.30 1.97 6.27
N TRP A 81 3.07 1.05 6.83
CA TRP A 81 2.71 0.23 7.99
C TRP A 81 2.38 1.03 9.26
N LYS A 82 3.17 2.07 9.56
CA LYS A 82 2.99 2.89 10.78
C LYS A 82 2.51 4.31 10.49
N LYS A 83 2.46 4.72 9.23
CA LYS A 83 2.08 6.09 8.88
C LYS A 83 0.55 6.20 8.90
N ARG A 84 0.01 6.87 9.93
CA ARG A 84 -1.43 7.16 10.04
C ARG A 84 -1.69 8.63 9.76
N SER A 85 -2.83 8.95 9.16
CA SER A 85 -3.28 10.35 9.07
C SER A 85 -3.91 10.78 10.40
N LYS A 86 -3.72 12.05 10.75
CA LYS A 86 -4.49 12.66 11.84
C LYS A 86 -5.92 12.86 11.34
N GLU A 87 -6.88 12.32 12.05
CA GLU A 87 -8.30 12.46 11.78
C GLU A 87 -8.84 13.71 12.47
N THR A 88 -9.55 14.56 11.73
CA THR A 88 -10.34 15.65 12.30
C THR A 88 -11.67 15.05 12.77
N ARG A 89 -11.99 15.23 14.05
CA ARG A 89 -13.20 14.67 14.69
C ARG A 89 -14.21 15.72 15.11
N SER A 90 -14.12 16.93 14.58
CA SER A 90 -15.08 18.00 14.88
C SER A 90 -16.36 17.81 14.07
N ILE A 91 -17.48 17.64 14.77
CA ILE A 91 -18.81 17.51 14.18
C ILE A 91 -19.23 18.83 13.53
N ASP A 92 -19.00 19.97 14.21
CA ASP A 92 -19.34 21.30 13.70
C ASP A 92 -18.60 21.60 12.38
N TYR A 93 -17.33 21.16 12.27
CA TYR A 93 -16.57 21.28 11.03
C TYR A 93 -17.15 20.40 9.92
N ALA A 94 -17.52 19.16 10.26
CA ALA A 94 -18.14 18.24 9.32
C ALA A 94 -19.48 18.76 8.79
N GLU A 95 -20.31 19.34 9.67
CA GLU A 95 -21.56 19.96 9.28
C GLU A 95 -21.35 21.14 8.34
N LYS A 96 -20.42 22.03 8.66
CA LYS A 96 -20.06 23.16 7.77
C LYS A 96 -19.62 22.70 6.39
N VAL A 97 -18.76 21.67 6.30
CA VAL A 97 -18.29 21.13 5.03
C VAL A 97 -19.47 20.55 4.24
N LEU A 98 -20.32 19.73 4.85
CA LEU A 98 -21.48 19.12 4.20
C LEU A 98 -22.47 20.19 3.70
N ASN A 99 -22.72 21.23 4.49
CA ASN A 99 -23.64 22.31 4.11
C ASN A 99 -23.08 23.21 2.99
N THR A 100 -21.76 23.40 2.96
CA THR A 100 -21.10 24.17 1.90
C THR A 100 -21.05 23.39 0.57
N ASP A 101 -20.76 22.10 0.65
CA ASP A 101 -20.53 21.28 -0.55
C ASP A 101 -21.85 20.75 -1.17
N HIS A 102 -22.95 20.68 -0.36
CA HIS A 102 -24.23 20.09 -0.78
C HIS A 102 -25.41 20.94 -0.36
N TYR A 103 -26.28 21.25 -1.30
CA TYR A 103 -27.56 21.90 -1.05
C TYR A 103 -28.64 20.87 -0.69
N GLY A 104 -29.46 21.14 0.31
CA GLY A 104 -30.49 20.20 0.79
C GLY A 104 -29.93 18.92 1.36
N LEU A 105 -30.62 17.79 1.15
CA LEU A 105 -30.22 16.44 1.61
C LEU A 105 -30.11 16.31 3.14
N GLU A 106 -30.97 17.02 3.90
CA GLU A 106 -30.90 17.15 5.35
C GLU A 106 -30.82 15.80 6.06
N LYS A 107 -31.73 14.85 5.74
CA LYS A 107 -31.76 13.50 6.35
C LYS A 107 -30.45 12.72 6.08
N ILE A 108 -29.82 12.91 4.93
CA ILE A 108 -28.57 12.23 4.58
C ILE A 108 -27.40 12.84 5.34
N LYS A 109 -27.35 14.17 5.43
CA LYS A 109 -26.35 14.90 6.22
C LYS A 109 -26.43 14.54 7.69
N GLU A 110 -27.64 14.53 8.27
CA GLU A 110 -27.89 14.11 9.63
C GLU A 110 -27.35 12.70 9.88
N ARG A 111 -27.65 11.75 9.00
CA ARG A 111 -27.13 10.38 9.09
C ARG A 111 -25.62 10.29 9.01
N ILE A 112 -24.99 11.12 8.19
CA ILE A 112 -23.53 11.20 8.12
C ILE A 112 -22.96 11.77 9.42
N LEU A 113 -23.56 12.82 9.97
CA LEU A 113 -23.11 13.44 11.23
C LEU A 113 -23.28 12.47 12.42
N GLU A 114 -24.39 11.74 12.51
CA GLU A 114 -24.56 10.66 13.49
C GLU A 114 -23.46 9.61 13.42
N PHE A 115 -23.16 9.14 12.18
CA PHE A 115 -22.08 8.18 11.96
C PHE A 115 -20.72 8.72 12.42
N LEU A 116 -20.42 9.97 12.13
CA LEU A 116 -19.17 10.63 12.56
C LEU A 116 -19.14 10.85 14.08
N ALA A 117 -20.28 11.17 14.70
CA ALA A 117 -20.41 11.32 16.16
C ALA A 117 -20.16 10.01 16.89
N VAL A 118 -20.73 8.90 16.42
CA VAL A 118 -20.44 7.57 16.96
C VAL A 118 -18.94 7.23 16.88
N ARG A 119 -18.30 7.57 15.77
CA ARG A 119 -16.85 7.38 15.63
C ARG A 119 -16.02 8.26 16.55
N GLN A 120 -16.51 9.41 16.94
CA GLN A 120 -15.85 10.29 17.92
C GLN A 120 -15.89 9.67 19.32
N LEU A 121 -17.02 9.08 19.70
CA LEU A 121 -17.24 8.50 21.02
C LEU A 121 -16.51 7.17 21.23
N VAL A 122 -16.36 6.37 20.18
CA VAL A 122 -15.76 5.03 20.25
C VAL A 122 -14.26 5.10 19.96
N LYS A 123 -13.42 4.64 20.90
CA LYS A 123 -11.95 4.59 20.73
C LYS A 123 -11.51 3.69 19.58
N ASN A 124 -12.17 2.54 19.40
CA ASN A 124 -11.91 1.57 18.32
C ASN A 124 -13.23 1.25 17.60
N PRO A 125 -13.68 2.12 16.67
CA PRO A 125 -14.89 1.82 15.92
C PRO A 125 -14.63 0.59 15.03
N LYS A 126 -15.35 -0.50 15.32
CA LYS A 126 -15.40 -1.63 14.38
C LYS A 126 -16.00 -1.07 13.09
N GLY A 127 -15.27 -1.25 11.97
CA GLY A 127 -15.53 -0.57 10.71
C GLY A 127 -16.97 -0.66 10.23
N SER A 128 -17.78 0.33 10.60
CA SER A 128 -19.12 0.50 10.03
C SER A 128 -18.96 1.01 8.59
N ILE A 129 -19.74 0.46 7.68
CA ILE A 129 -19.75 0.84 6.26
C ILE A 129 -20.99 1.70 6.02
N LEU A 130 -20.78 2.92 5.50
CA LEU A 130 -21.87 3.75 5.00
C LEU A 130 -22.18 3.32 3.56
N CYS A 131 -23.43 2.94 3.31
CA CYS A 131 -23.94 2.60 1.99
C CYS A 131 -24.90 3.68 1.48
N PHE A 132 -24.55 4.34 0.37
CA PHE A 132 -25.41 5.31 -0.29
C PHE A 132 -26.05 4.66 -1.52
N ALA A 133 -27.36 4.42 -1.45
CA ALA A 133 -28.17 3.90 -2.56
C ALA A 133 -28.98 5.02 -3.20
N GLY A 134 -29.14 5.00 -4.52
CA GLY A 134 -29.93 5.98 -5.25
C GLY A 134 -29.60 6.00 -6.75
N PRO A 135 -30.35 6.74 -7.55
CA PRO A 135 -30.14 6.84 -8.99
C PRO A 135 -28.79 7.49 -9.34
N PRO A 136 -28.30 7.39 -10.59
CA PRO A 136 -27.10 8.09 -11.02
C PRO A 136 -27.31 9.62 -10.95
N GLY A 137 -26.22 10.36 -10.75
CA GLY A 137 -26.25 11.83 -10.76
C GLY A 137 -26.66 12.54 -9.47
N VAL A 138 -27.15 11.83 -8.43
CA VAL A 138 -27.62 12.46 -7.16
C VAL A 138 -26.50 12.82 -6.18
N GLY A 139 -25.24 12.73 -6.57
CA GLY A 139 -24.13 13.20 -5.71
C GLY A 139 -23.56 12.16 -4.73
N LYS A 140 -23.79 10.85 -4.90
CA LYS A 140 -23.27 9.83 -3.96
C LYS A 140 -21.73 9.87 -3.82
N THR A 141 -21.03 10.05 -4.91
CA THR A 141 -19.56 10.14 -4.91
C THR A 141 -19.07 11.44 -4.27
N SER A 142 -19.74 12.56 -4.52
CA SER A 142 -19.38 13.86 -3.94
C SER A 142 -19.61 13.86 -2.41
N LEU A 143 -20.65 13.21 -1.91
CA LEU A 143 -20.83 13.00 -0.48
C LEU A 143 -19.66 12.25 0.17
N GLY A 144 -19.17 11.19 -0.50
CA GLY A 144 -17.96 10.48 -0.05
C GLY A 144 -16.72 11.36 -0.01
N MET A 145 -16.55 12.24 -1.01
CA MET A 145 -15.45 13.22 -1.03
C MET A 145 -15.58 14.23 0.10
N SER A 146 -16.78 14.74 0.38
CA SER A 146 -17.02 15.69 1.47
C SER A 146 -16.81 15.08 2.84
N ILE A 147 -17.17 13.80 3.04
CA ILE A 147 -16.85 13.06 4.27
C ILE A 147 -15.34 12.93 4.46
N ALA A 148 -14.61 12.62 3.40
CA ALA A 148 -13.14 12.54 3.47
C ALA A 148 -12.52 13.92 3.81
N LYS A 149 -13.02 15.00 3.22
CA LYS A 149 -12.62 16.39 3.51
C LYS A 149 -12.94 16.76 4.96
N ALA A 150 -14.16 16.46 5.45
CA ALA A 150 -14.59 16.73 6.80
C ALA A 150 -13.75 16.00 7.85
N THR A 151 -13.32 14.77 7.55
CA THR A 151 -12.48 13.96 8.45
C THR A 151 -10.99 14.19 8.28
N GLY A 152 -10.55 15.04 7.33
CA GLY A 152 -9.14 15.27 7.02
C GLY A 152 -8.45 14.05 6.38
N ARG A 153 -9.23 13.17 5.76
CA ARG A 153 -8.72 11.95 5.10
C ARG A 153 -8.56 12.15 3.60
N LYS A 154 -7.64 11.43 3.01
CA LYS A 154 -7.50 11.38 1.55
C LYS A 154 -8.59 10.48 0.96
N PHE A 155 -9.24 10.95 -0.08
CA PHE A 155 -10.27 10.21 -0.79
C PHE A 155 -9.65 9.33 -1.88
N VAL A 156 -10.11 8.09 -1.96
CA VAL A 156 -9.81 7.16 -3.04
C VAL A 156 -11.09 6.58 -3.58
N ARG A 157 -11.21 6.57 -4.89
CA ARG A 157 -12.32 5.95 -5.60
C ARG A 157 -11.87 4.63 -6.20
N LEU A 158 -12.58 3.56 -5.88
CA LEU A 158 -12.44 2.25 -6.50
C LEU A 158 -13.77 1.91 -7.18
N SER A 159 -13.73 1.71 -8.51
CA SER A 159 -14.91 1.33 -9.28
C SER A 159 -14.96 -0.19 -9.36
N LEU A 160 -15.93 -0.81 -8.67
CA LEU A 160 -16.10 -2.26 -8.67
C LEU A 160 -17.07 -2.75 -9.77
N GLY A 161 -17.85 -1.82 -10.35
CA GLY A 161 -18.73 -2.14 -11.47
C GLY A 161 -17.93 -2.47 -12.72
N GLY A 162 -18.15 -3.68 -13.27
CA GLY A 162 -17.45 -4.14 -14.46
C GLY A 162 -16.13 -4.89 -14.22
N ILE A 163 -15.67 -4.98 -12.98
CA ILE A 163 -14.53 -5.83 -12.63
C ILE A 163 -14.98 -7.30 -12.77
N ARG A 164 -14.37 -8.01 -13.71
CA ARG A 164 -14.62 -9.45 -13.94
C ARG A 164 -13.53 -10.32 -13.29
N ASP A 165 -12.33 -9.77 -13.10
CA ASP A 165 -11.20 -10.48 -12.52
C ASP A 165 -11.07 -10.14 -11.04
N GLU A 166 -11.17 -11.14 -10.17
CA GLU A 166 -10.95 -10.98 -8.73
C GLU A 166 -9.51 -10.55 -8.40
N ALA A 167 -8.56 -10.80 -9.31
CA ALA A 167 -7.18 -10.39 -9.14
C ALA A 167 -7.00 -8.87 -9.05
N GLU A 168 -7.90 -8.08 -9.62
CA GLU A 168 -7.87 -6.64 -9.47
C GLU A 168 -8.06 -6.21 -8.00
N ILE A 169 -8.88 -6.94 -7.23
CA ILE A 169 -9.15 -6.64 -5.82
C ILE A 169 -8.14 -7.32 -4.91
N ARG A 170 -7.90 -8.62 -5.12
CA ARG A 170 -7.03 -9.46 -4.28
C ARG A 170 -5.56 -9.34 -4.63
N GLY A 171 -5.24 -9.05 -5.90
CA GLY A 171 -3.89 -9.11 -6.47
C GLY A 171 -3.63 -10.41 -7.20
N HIS A 172 -2.64 -10.40 -8.06
CA HIS A 172 -2.20 -11.55 -8.83
C HIS A 172 -1.39 -12.52 -7.98
N ARG A 173 -1.32 -13.77 -8.40
CA ARG A 173 -0.43 -14.75 -7.75
C ARG A 173 1.01 -14.28 -7.90
N ARG A 174 1.76 -14.30 -6.81
CA ARG A 174 3.15 -13.81 -6.72
C ARG A 174 4.12 -14.49 -7.70
N THR A 175 3.82 -15.69 -8.14
CA THR A 175 4.66 -16.47 -9.06
C THR A 175 4.73 -15.92 -10.48
N TYR A 176 3.83 -15.01 -10.85
CA TYR A 176 3.83 -14.41 -12.18
C TYR A 176 4.78 -13.19 -12.21
N ILE A 177 5.59 -13.09 -13.28
CA ILE A 177 6.40 -11.90 -13.55
C ILE A 177 5.46 -10.72 -13.79
N GLY A 178 5.69 -9.62 -13.07
CA GLY A 178 4.80 -8.45 -13.15
C GLY A 178 3.55 -8.55 -12.27
N ALA A 179 3.44 -9.54 -11.38
CA ALA A 179 2.35 -9.64 -10.42
C ALA A 179 2.23 -8.37 -9.58
N LEU A 180 1.03 -7.81 -9.53
CA LEU A 180 0.70 -6.62 -8.75
C LEU A 180 -0.23 -7.00 -7.59
N PRO A 181 -0.10 -6.34 -6.43
CA PRO A 181 -1.07 -6.46 -5.37
C PRO A 181 -2.41 -5.85 -5.79
N GLY A 182 -3.48 -6.18 -5.08
CA GLY A 182 -4.81 -5.64 -5.37
C GLY A 182 -4.86 -4.12 -5.30
N GLN A 183 -5.82 -3.51 -5.98
CA GLN A 183 -5.96 -2.06 -6.13
C GLN A 183 -6.02 -1.33 -4.79
N ILE A 184 -6.58 -1.94 -3.73
CA ILE A 184 -6.61 -1.33 -2.39
C ILE A 184 -5.18 -1.05 -1.89
N ILE A 185 -4.27 -2.02 -1.99
CA ILE A 185 -2.87 -1.87 -1.58
C ILE A 185 -2.14 -0.86 -2.46
N GLN A 186 -2.40 -0.88 -3.77
CA GLN A 186 -1.83 0.09 -4.71
C GLN A 186 -2.25 1.53 -4.35
N HIS A 187 -3.51 1.74 -3.98
CA HIS A 187 -4.02 3.04 -3.53
C HIS A 187 -3.42 3.46 -2.18
N MET A 188 -3.23 2.53 -1.25
CA MET A 188 -2.53 2.82 0.02
C MET A 188 -1.10 3.33 -0.21
N LYS A 189 -0.38 2.74 -1.16
CA LYS A 189 0.94 3.22 -1.59
C LYS A 189 0.88 4.65 -2.11
N LYS A 190 -0.08 4.98 -2.99
CA LYS A 190 -0.27 6.34 -3.54
C LYS A 190 -0.58 7.38 -2.46
N ILE A 191 -1.41 7.03 -1.50
CA ILE A 191 -1.80 7.90 -0.40
C ILE A 191 -0.62 8.11 0.57
N GLY A 192 0.26 7.11 0.72
CA GLY A 192 1.41 7.15 1.61
C GLY A 192 1.06 7.14 3.11
N ARG A 193 -0.19 6.84 3.48
CA ARG A 193 -0.68 6.75 4.86
C ARG A 193 -1.81 5.74 4.96
N ALA A 194 -1.81 4.93 6.03
CA ALA A 194 -2.92 4.06 6.35
C ALA A 194 -4.02 4.84 7.09
N HIS A 195 -5.27 4.55 6.74
CA HIS A 195 -6.45 5.01 7.47
C HIS A 195 -7.03 3.79 8.19
N VAL A 196 -6.96 3.79 9.49
CA VAL A 196 -7.59 2.78 10.35
C VAL A 196 -8.69 3.44 11.12
#